data_feef27a7dcabd48f061d9969bb3750a3
#
_entry.id   feef27a7dcabd48f061d9969bb3750a3
#
_cell.length_a   1.000
_cell.length_b   1.000
_cell.length_c   1.000
_cell.angle_alpha   90.00
_cell.angle_beta   90.00
_cell.angle_gamma   90.00
#
_symmetry.space_group_name_H-M   'P 1'
#
loop_
_entity.id
_entity.type
_entity.pdbx_description
1 polymer ?
#
loop_
_entity_poly.entity_id
_entity_poly.type
_entity_poly.pdbx_seq_one_letter_code
_entity_poly.pdbx_strand_id
1 'polypeptide(L)'
;MAHDNAQHPEPDPEQAQGTSHPLHRVCFQLQVRPERIAEYRQRHAAVWPEMLQALKDTGWNNYSLFLRADGLLIGYLETSDLSAAQAGMAATEVNARWQAQMGEFFADLDGAPDTGFMTLTEVFNLEDQLATAGAAPTEGSL
;
A
#
# COMPACT_ATOMS: atom_id res chain seq x y z
N MET A 1 -20.54 17.78 -29.38
CA MET A 1 -20.63 17.33 -28.96
C MET A 1 -20.28 16.83 -28.64
N ALA A 2 -20.13 17.09 -28.63
CA ALA A 2 -20.00 16.64 -27.93
C ALA A 2 -19.52 16.20 -27.77
N HIS A 3 -19.37 16.23 -27.57
CA HIS A 3 -19.06 15.70 -26.98
C HIS A 3 -18.88 15.34 -26.70
N ASP A 4 -18.76 15.94 -26.69
CA ASP A 4 -18.78 15.49 -26.09
C ASP A 4 -18.56 14.98 -25.98
N ASN A 5 -18.48 15.25 -25.99
CA ASN A 5 -18.41 14.65 -25.37
C ASN A 5 -18.04 14.13 -25.18
N ALA A 6 -18.01 14.64 -25.37
CA ALA A 6 -17.98 14.12 -24.74
C ALA A 6 -17.56 13.69 -24.55
N GLN A 7 -17.29 13.92 -24.38
CA GLN A 7 -17.16 13.45 -23.78
C GLN A 7 -16.76 12.96 -23.43
N HIS A 8 -16.53 13.27 -23.32
CA HIS A 8 -16.39 12.68 -22.58
C HIS A 8 -15.98 12.12 -22.23
N PRO A 9 -15.91 12.58 -22.41
CA PRO A 9 -15.64 12.04 -21.61
C PRO A 9 -14.97 11.53 -21.29
N GLU A 10 -14.72 11.65 -21.11
CA GLU A 10 -14.41 11.10 -20.36
C GLU A 10 -13.71 10.64 -19.98
N PRO A 11 -13.49 10.87 -20.04
CA PRO A 11 -13.01 10.45 -19.18
C PRO A 11 -12.36 10.06 -18.90
N ASP A 12 -12.31 10.23 -18.73
CA ASP A 12 -12.07 9.80 -18.10
C ASP A 12 -11.40 9.44 -17.88
N PRO A 13 -11.31 9.63 -18.06
CA PRO A 13 -10.94 9.38 -17.33
C PRO A 13 -10.17 9.16 -17.11
N GLU A 14 -10.05 9.27 -16.88
CA GLU A 14 -9.95 9.05 -16.25
C GLU A 14 -9.53 8.91 -16.06
N GLN A 15 -9.50 9.30 -16.35
CA GLN A 15 -9.63 9.24 -15.88
C GLN A 15 -9.34 9.07 -15.58
N ALA A 16 -9.23 9.31 -15.83
CA ALA A 16 -9.31 9.15 -15.18
C ALA A 16 -8.96 8.93 -14.86
N GLN A 17 -8.90 9.01 -14.55
CA GLN A 17 -8.75 8.77 -13.96
C GLN A 17 -8.39 8.69 -13.42
N GLY A 18 -8.26 8.79 -13.29
CA GLY A 18 -8.21 8.73 -12.52
C GLY A 18 -8.09 9.21 -11.65
N THR A 19 -7.92 9.39 -11.49
CA THR A 19 -7.68 10.21 -10.63
C THR A 19 -8.71 10.73 -9.81
N SER A 20 -9.71 10.51 -9.85
CA SER A 20 -10.76 11.02 -9.03
C SER A 20 -10.83 10.37 -7.67
N HIS A 21 -10.00 9.41 -7.39
CA HIS A 21 -9.94 8.77 -6.08
C HIS A 21 -8.65 9.14 -5.40
N PRO A 22 -8.70 9.96 -4.33
CA PRO A 22 -7.48 10.29 -3.62
C PRO A 22 -6.88 9.05 -2.99
N LEU A 23 -5.57 9.04 -2.91
CA LEU A 23 -4.86 7.96 -2.26
C LEU A 23 -4.82 8.19 -0.76
N HIS A 24 -5.02 7.12 -0.01
CA HIS A 24 -4.88 7.12 1.44
C HIS A 24 -3.53 6.51 1.78
N ARG A 25 -2.90 7.04 2.80
CA ARG A 25 -1.65 6.47 3.31
C ARG A 25 -2.00 5.36 4.28
N VAL A 26 -1.37 4.21 4.10
CA VAL A 26 -1.59 3.05 4.96
C VAL A 26 -0.24 2.60 5.50
N CYS A 27 -0.16 2.45 6.81
CA CYS A 27 1.04 1.93 7.45
C CYS A 27 0.65 0.71 8.27
N PHE A 28 1.50 -0.32 8.24
CA PHE A 28 1.17 -1.55 8.94
C PHE A 28 2.43 -2.19 9.50
N GLN A 29 2.25 -3.15 10.41
CA GLN A 29 3.39 -3.86 10.94
C GLN A 29 3.16 -5.38 10.93
N LEU A 30 4.27 -6.08 10.83
CA LEU A 30 4.34 -7.53 10.93
C LEU A 30 5.61 -7.85 11.71
N GLN A 31 5.74 -9.09 12.15
CA GLN A 31 6.95 -9.53 12.85
C GLN A 31 7.61 -10.65 12.06
N VAL A 32 8.79 -10.36 11.52
CA VAL A 32 9.62 -11.36 10.85
C VAL A 32 10.35 -12.15 11.92
N ARG A 33 10.41 -13.47 11.76
CA ARG A 33 11.16 -14.31 12.70
C ARG A 33 12.62 -13.90 12.67
N PRO A 34 13.23 -13.57 13.82
CA PRO A 34 14.61 -13.05 13.80
C PRO A 34 15.60 -13.95 13.09
N GLU A 35 15.43 -15.28 13.21
CA GLU A 35 16.34 -16.23 12.59
C GLU A 35 16.19 -16.29 11.06
N ARG A 36 15.14 -15.66 10.51
CA ARG A 36 14.88 -15.67 9.09
C ARG A 36 15.11 -14.31 8.42
N ILE A 37 15.62 -13.33 9.15
CA ILE A 37 15.78 -11.97 8.63
C ILE A 37 16.66 -11.91 7.40
N ALA A 38 17.79 -12.59 7.43
CA ALA A 38 18.73 -12.54 6.31
C ALA A 38 18.10 -13.06 5.02
N GLU A 39 17.38 -14.17 5.13
CA GLU A 39 16.70 -14.76 3.98
C GLU A 39 15.56 -13.86 3.50
N TYR A 40 14.82 -13.28 4.43
CA TYR A 40 13.73 -12.35 4.09
C TYR A 40 14.25 -11.18 3.26
N ARG A 41 15.38 -10.62 3.67
CA ARG A 41 15.99 -9.52 2.94
C ARG A 41 16.42 -9.95 1.54
N GLN A 42 16.98 -11.15 1.41
CA GLN A 42 17.39 -11.65 0.10
C GLN A 42 16.20 -11.80 -0.85
N ARG A 43 15.09 -12.33 -0.34
CA ARG A 43 13.90 -12.52 -1.16
C ARG A 43 13.34 -11.19 -1.65
N HIS A 44 13.44 -10.15 -0.83
CA HIS A 44 12.89 -8.85 -1.17
C HIS A 44 13.87 -7.97 -1.95
N ALA A 45 15.11 -8.39 -2.11
CA ALA A 45 16.05 -7.65 -2.93
C ALA A 45 15.73 -7.80 -4.42
N ALA A 46 15.01 -8.85 -4.79
CA ALA A 46 14.66 -9.10 -6.18
C ALA A 46 13.31 -9.81 -6.25
N VAL A 47 12.26 -9.05 -5.97
CA VAL A 47 10.89 -9.57 -6.04
C VAL A 47 10.56 -9.90 -7.50
N TRP A 48 9.81 -10.97 -7.70
CA TRP A 48 9.45 -11.42 -9.04
C TRP A 48 8.78 -10.29 -9.83
N PRO A 49 9.19 -10.04 -11.08
CA PRO A 49 8.57 -8.97 -11.87
C PRO A 49 7.06 -9.11 -12.00
N GLU A 50 6.58 -10.33 -12.12
CA GLU A 50 5.14 -10.61 -12.20
C GLU A 50 4.42 -10.15 -10.94
N MET A 51 5.05 -10.35 -9.78
CA MET A 51 4.50 -9.93 -8.50
C MET A 51 4.48 -8.41 -8.39
N LEU A 52 5.56 -7.75 -8.84
CA LEU A 52 5.62 -6.28 -8.83
C LEU A 52 4.50 -5.70 -9.68
N GLN A 53 4.26 -6.27 -10.86
CA GLN A 53 3.22 -5.78 -11.75
C GLN A 53 1.83 -6.00 -11.13
N ALA A 54 1.62 -7.16 -10.52
CA ALA A 54 0.34 -7.45 -9.88
C ALA A 54 0.03 -6.46 -8.76
N LEU A 55 1.05 -6.12 -7.97
CA LEU A 55 0.87 -5.12 -6.91
C LEU A 55 0.43 -3.79 -7.50
N LYS A 56 1.12 -3.34 -8.54
CA LYS A 56 0.79 -2.06 -9.15
C LYS A 56 -0.60 -2.08 -9.75
N ASP A 57 -0.95 -3.16 -10.44
CA ASP A 57 -2.23 -3.27 -11.14
C ASP A 57 -3.42 -3.31 -10.18
N THR A 58 -3.20 -3.78 -8.95
CA THR A 58 -4.29 -3.91 -7.98
C THR A 58 -4.36 -2.76 -6.99
N GLY A 59 -3.57 -1.72 -7.21
CA GLY A 59 -3.73 -0.47 -6.46
C GLY A 59 -2.76 -0.25 -5.31
N TRP A 60 -1.62 -0.94 -5.32
CA TRP A 60 -0.56 -0.71 -4.33
C TRP A 60 0.43 0.27 -4.91
N ASN A 61 0.45 1.48 -4.36
CA ASN A 61 1.30 2.55 -4.88
C ASN A 61 2.33 2.94 -3.82
N ASN A 62 3.52 3.28 -4.28
CA ASN A 62 4.61 3.74 -3.42
C ASN A 62 4.80 2.82 -2.21
N TYR A 63 4.73 1.52 -2.46
CA TYR A 63 4.75 0.50 -1.42
C TYR A 63 6.19 0.24 -1.00
N SER A 64 6.47 0.44 0.29
CA SER A 64 7.81 0.28 0.86
C SER A 64 7.75 -0.55 2.12
N LEU A 65 8.80 -1.30 2.37
CA LEU A 65 8.93 -2.11 3.57
C LEU A 65 10.21 -1.70 4.29
N PHE A 66 10.12 -1.55 5.61
CA PHE A 66 11.26 -1.18 6.45
C PHE A 66 11.41 -2.23 7.54
N LEU A 67 12.60 -2.75 7.72
CA LEU A 67 12.84 -3.87 8.62
C LEU A 67 13.81 -3.48 9.74
N ARG A 68 13.36 -3.64 10.98
CA ARG A 68 14.22 -3.40 12.13
C ARG A 68 15.05 -4.66 12.43
N ALA A 69 16.19 -4.48 13.10
CA ALA A 69 17.13 -5.58 13.31
C ALA A 69 16.54 -6.74 14.11
N ASP A 70 15.50 -6.48 14.92
CA ASP A 70 14.86 -7.52 15.71
C ASP A 70 13.69 -8.19 14.97
N GLY A 71 13.46 -7.81 13.72
CA GLY A 71 12.42 -8.44 12.92
C GLY A 71 11.12 -7.65 12.79
N LEU A 72 11.00 -6.52 13.49
CA LEU A 72 9.80 -5.70 13.30
C LEU A 72 9.81 -5.13 11.90
N LEU A 73 8.75 -5.40 11.15
CA LEU A 73 8.61 -4.96 9.78
C LEU A 73 7.51 -3.90 9.72
N ILE A 74 7.84 -2.75 9.16
CA ILE A 74 6.88 -1.67 8.95
C ILE A 74 6.69 -1.52 7.45
N GLY A 75 5.42 -1.54 7.01
CA GLY A 75 5.09 -1.34 5.61
C GLY A 75 4.32 -0.05 5.42
N TYR A 76 4.49 0.53 4.25
CA TYR A 76 3.79 1.76 3.89
C TYR A 76 3.33 1.64 2.44
N LEU A 77 2.08 2.02 2.20
CA LEU A 77 1.59 2.07 0.83
C LEU A 77 0.57 3.19 0.70
N GLU A 78 0.28 3.55 -0.54
CA GLU A 78 -0.76 4.52 -0.86
C GLU A 78 -1.76 3.83 -1.76
N THR A 79 -3.04 3.89 -1.39
CA THR A 79 -4.07 3.22 -2.16
C THR A 79 -5.39 3.96 -2.00
N SER A 80 -6.22 3.89 -3.02
CA SER A 80 -7.55 4.49 -2.92
C SER A 80 -8.50 3.64 -2.08
N ASP A 81 -8.22 2.34 -1.95
CA ASP A 81 -9.09 1.43 -1.21
C ASP A 81 -8.28 0.19 -0.82
N LEU A 82 -7.92 0.12 0.46
CA LEU A 82 -7.09 -0.98 0.94
C LEU A 82 -7.78 -2.32 0.78
N SER A 83 -9.07 -2.39 1.09
CA SER A 83 -9.80 -3.65 0.96
C SER A 83 -9.81 -4.14 -0.48
N ALA A 84 -10.01 -3.23 -1.43
CA ALA A 84 -10.00 -3.59 -2.84
C ALA A 84 -8.60 -4.02 -3.29
N ALA A 85 -7.57 -3.34 -2.80
CA ALA A 85 -6.19 -3.70 -3.14
C ALA A 85 -5.84 -5.09 -2.61
N GLN A 86 -6.25 -5.38 -1.39
CA GLN A 86 -6.02 -6.71 -0.81
C GLN A 86 -6.81 -7.78 -1.55
N ALA A 87 -8.07 -7.51 -1.87
CA ALA A 87 -8.90 -8.46 -2.60
C ALA A 87 -8.36 -8.71 -4.00
N GLY A 88 -7.85 -7.65 -4.65
CA GLY A 88 -7.26 -7.80 -5.97
C GLY A 88 -6.05 -8.71 -5.96
N MET A 89 -5.18 -8.56 -4.97
CA MET A 89 -4.02 -9.44 -4.85
C MET A 89 -4.44 -10.87 -4.51
N ALA A 90 -5.43 -11.02 -3.63
CA ALA A 90 -5.89 -12.35 -3.24
C ALA A 90 -6.43 -13.15 -4.44
N ALA A 91 -6.84 -12.47 -5.49
CA ALA A 91 -7.36 -13.11 -6.69
C ALA A 91 -6.27 -13.54 -7.67
N THR A 92 -5.01 -13.19 -7.41
CA THR A 92 -3.92 -13.52 -8.35
C THR A 92 -3.18 -14.78 -7.93
N GLU A 93 -2.78 -15.56 -8.94
CA GLU A 93 -2.02 -16.78 -8.67
C GLU A 93 -0.59 -16.46 -8.22
N VAL A 94 0.00 -15.40 -8.80
CA VAL A 94 1.37 -15.04 -8.43
C VAL A 94 1.45 -14.68 -6.96
N ASN A 95 0.43 -13.97 -6.44
CA ASN A 95 0.41 -13.62 -5.03
C ASN A 95 0.24 -14.85 -4.16
N ALA A 96 -0.59 -15.81 -4.58
CA ALA A 96 -0.76 -17.04 -3.82
C ALA A 96 0.58 -17.76 -3.64
N ARG A 97 1.37 -17.85 -4.72
CA ARG A 97 2.69 -18.46 -4.65
C ARG A 97 3.66 -17.68 -3.77
N TRP A 98 3.63 -16.35 -3.91
CA TRP A 98 4.52 -15.50 -3.11
C TRP A 98 4.18 -15.58 -1.63
N GLN A 99 2.91 -15.47 -1.28
CA GLN A 99 2.48 -15.49 0.11
C GLN A 99 2.71 -16.85 0.76
N ALA A 100 2.59 -17.93 0.00
CA ALA A 100 2.88 -19.25 0.53
C ALA A 100 4.34 -19.35 0.98
N GLN A 101 5.26 -18.71 0.24
CA GLN A 101 6.67 -18.68 0.63
C GLN A 101 6.92 -17.71 1.78
N MET A 102 6.26 -16.54 1.74
CA MET A 102 6.50 -15.50 2.73
C MET A 102 5.93 -15.85 4.10
N GLY A 103 4.85 -16.64 4.14
CA GLY A 103 4.21 -16.97 5.41
C GLY A 103 5.15 -17.62 6.41
N GLU A 104 6.16 -18.34 5.91
CA GLU A 104 7.12 -19.02 6.79
C GLU A 104 8.01 -18.05 7.57
N PHE A 105 8.11 -16.82 7.09
CA PHE A 105 9.03 -15.86 7.70
C PHE A 105 8.41 -15.11 8.87
N PHE A 106 7.10 -15.18 9.04
CA PHE A 106 6.42 -14.35 10.03
C PHE A 106 6.04 -15.12 11.29
N ALA A 107 6.10 -14.42 12.42
CA ALA A 107 5.69 -14.95 13.71
C ALA A 107 4.26 -14.52 13.98
N ASP A 108 3.48 -15.42 14.59
CA ASP A 108 2.14 -15.11 15.12
C ASP A 108 1.21 -14.48 14.07
N LEU A 109 1.26 -15.01 12.85
CA LEU A 109 0.46 -14.48 11.76
C LEU A 109 -0.72 -15.41 11.47
N ASP A 110 -1.92 -14.82 11.46
CA ASP A 110 -3.12 -15.53 11.04
C ASP A 110 -3.39 -15.21 9.58
N GLY A 111 -3.40 -16.22 8.72
CA GLY A 111 -3.68 -16.04 7.32
C GLY A 111 -2.46 -15.57 6.53
N ALA A 112 -2.70 -14.98 5.38
CA ALA A 112 -1.64 -14.53 4.49
C ALA A 112 -1.02 -13.22 5.01
N PRO A 113 0.29 -13.01 4.77
CA PRO A 113 0.93 -11.78 5.25
C PRO A 113 0.28 -10.49 4.75
N ASP A 114 -0.21 -10.47 3.51
CA ASP A 114 -0.78 -9.25 2.94
C ASP A 114 -2.19 -8.94 3.44
N THR A 115 -2.79 -9.80 4.24
CA THR A 115 -4.09 -9.55 4.84
C THR A 115 -4.05 -9.66 6.36
N GLY A 116 -2.98 -10.25 6.89
CA GLY A 116 -2.87 -10.48 8.34
C GLY A 116 -2.08 -9.41 9.07
N PHE A 117 -1.66 -8.36 8.39
CA PHE A 117 -0.85 -7.33 9.04
C PHE A 117 -1.73 -6.40 9.89
N MET A 118 -1.10 -5.77 10.86
CA MET A 118 -1.78 -4.86 11.77
C MET A 118 -1.60 -3.43 11.28
N THR A 119 -2.69 -2.74 10.99
CA THR A 119 -2.60 -1.35 10.53
C THR A 119 -2.33 -0.42 11.70
N LEU A 120 -1.59 0.65 11.41
CA LEU A 120 -1.27 1.68 12.38
C LEU A 120 -2.06 2.94 12.04
N THR A 121 -2.48 3.66 13.07
CA THR A 121 -3.26 4.88 12.87
C THR A 121 -2.33 6.04 12.58
N GLU A 122 -2.58 6.76 11.49
CA GLU A 122 -1.83 7.97 11.18
C GLU A 122 -2.30 9.06 12.14
N VAL A 123 -1.37 9.65 12.88
CA VAL A 123 -1.72 10.69 13.87
C VAL A 123 -1.24 12.07 13.46
N PHE A 124 -0.43 12.18 12.41
CA PHE A 124 0.10 13.45 11.97
C PHE A 124 0.57 13.35 10.53
N ASN A 125 0.25 14.34 9.73
CA ASN A 125 0.85 14.48 8.40
C ASN A 125 1.08 15.97 8.16
N LEU A 126 2.33 16.32 7.87
CA LEU A 126 2.73 17.73 7.72
C LEU A 126 1.98 18.41 6.59
N GLU A 127 1.92 17.77 5.43
CA GLU A 127 1.32 18.39 4.26
C GLU A 127 -0.17 18.64 4.45
N ASP A 128 -0.86 17.69 5.07
CA ASP A 128 -2.28 17.84 5.35
C ASP A 128 -2.52 19.02 6.29
N GLN A 129 -1.68 19.17 7.31
CA GLN A 129 -1.84 20.25 8.26
C GLN A 129 -1.46 21.59 7.65
N LEU A 130 -0.44 21.61 6.79
CA LEU A 130 -0.08 22.83 6.08
C LEU A 130 -1.23 23.29 5.17
N ALA A 131 -1.86 22.35 4.48
CA ALA A 131 -2.99 22.68 3.61
C ALA A 131 -4.14 23.27 4.41
N THR A 132 -4.45 22.69 5.56
CA THR A 132 -5.51 23.20 6.42
C THR A 132 -5.14 24.54 7.02
N ALA A 133 -3.92 24.69 7.51
CA ALA A 133 -3.45 25.94 8.09
C ALA A 133 -3.41 27.06 7.04
N GLY A 134 -3.00 26.70 5.81
CA GLY A 134 -2.99 27.68 4.73
C GLY A 134 -4.37 28.11 4.31
N ALA A 135 -5.34 27.25 4.45
CA ALA A 135 -6.73 27.57 4.12
C ALA A 135 -7.42 28.30 5.27
N ALA A 136 -7.03 28.01 6.52
CA ALA A 136 -7.61 28.67 7.70
C ALA A 136 -6.94 30.00 7.93
N PRO A 137 -7.68 31.00 8.33
CA PRO A 137 -7.04 32.25 8.68
C PRO A 137 -6.35 32.12 9.98
N THR A 138 -5.82 31.90 10.56
CA THR A 138 -5.30 31.82 11.56
C THR A 138 -4.79 31.47 12.50
N GLU A 139 -4.67 31.33 13.04
CA GLU A 139 -4.24 31.14 13.97
C GLU A 139 -3.51 30.34 14.29
N GLY A 140 -3.19 30.03 14.13
CA GLY A 140 -2.58 29.33 14.36
C GLY A 140 -1.83 28.93 15.16
N SER A 141 -1.58 28.90 15.51
CA SER A 141 -1.04 28.60 16.16
C SER A 141 -0.35 28.04 16.67
N LEU A 142 0.09 27.84 16.81
CA LEU A 142 0.70 27.26 17.41
C LEU A 142 1.17 27.34 17.95
#